data_607b97323fac14c9796af47add8523f5
#
_entry.id   607b97323fac14c9796af47add8523f5
#
_cell.length_a   1.000
_cell.length_b   1.000
_cell.length_c   1.000
_cell.angle_alpha   90.00
_cell.angle_beta   90.00
_cell.angle_gamma   90.00
#
_symmetry.space_group_name_H-M   'P 1'
#
loop_
_entity.id
_entity.type
_entity.pdbx_description
1 polymer ?
#
loop_
_entity_poly.entity_id
_entity_poly.type
_entity_poly.pdbx_seq_one_letter_code
_entity_poly.pdbx_strand_id
1 'polypeptide(L)'
;RQPGSEIQDCADCPKMVVIPAGAFEMGSTPGETDLEKMPAVYAAMEKPRHSVSIPKPFAIGKYEVTKAEYAAFVAATKRADAFYCRIYDDKGVYFETVPGKDWKDPGFKQTDREPVVCVSWDDAVAYTHWLSARTGKRYRLPSEAEWEYAARGGTSPARWWGDLIDGACQYANVGDVSAGNGKYLWGKPGAPVTYDLKGGDRLARCDDGYAFT
;
A
#
# COMPACT_ATOMS: atom_id res chain seq x y z
N ARG A 1 -15.55 -18.40 -11.11
CA ARG A 1 -16.27 -17.35 -10.36
C ARG A 1 -16.36 -16.10 -11.24
N GLN A 2 -17.41 -15.31 -11.07
CA GLN A 2 -17.58 -14.11 -11.88
C GLN A 2 -16.56 -13.03 -11.48
N PRO A 3 -16.00 -12.27 -12.44
CA PRO A 3 -15.19 -11.09 -12.16
C PRO A 3 -15.90 -10.12 -11.22
N GLY A 4 -15.17 -9.53 -10.27
CA GLY A 4 -15.71 -8.62 -9.28
C GLY A 4 -16.47 -9.27 -8.12
N SER A 5 -16.73 -10.61 -8.17
CA SER A 5 -17.38 -11.27 -7.04
C SER A 5 -16.47 -11.32 -5.82
N GLU A 6 -17.06 -11.11 -4.64
CA GLU A 6 -16.35 -11.24 -3.37
C GLU A 6 -16.37 -12.70 -2.90
N ILE A 7 -15.28 -13.09 -2.27
CA ILE A 7 -15.12 -14.41 -1.63
C ILE A 7 -14.47 -14.23 -0.27
N GLN A 8 -14.81 -15.11 0.65
CA GLN A 8 -14.21 -15.17 1.97
C GLN A 8 -14.12 -16.66 2.36
N ASP A 9 -12.91 -17.16 2.54
CA ASP A 9 -12.69 -18.60 2.73
C ASP A 9 -12.93 -19.07 4.18
N CYS A 10 -12.98 -18.15 5.15
CA CYS A 10 -13.38 -18.39 6.53
C CYS A 10 -13.95 -17.11 7.17
N ALA A 11 -14.65 -17.21 8.31
CA ALA A 11 -15.35 -16.08 8.93
C ALA A 11 -14.46 -14.89 9.27
N ASP A 12 -13.20 -15.15 9.66
CA ASP A 12 -12.18 -14.18 10.01
C ASP A 12 -11.01 -14.13 9.00
N CYS A 13 -11.23 -14.68 7.79
CA CYS A 13 -10.31 -14.52 6.66
C CYS A 13 -10.52 -13.18 5.95
N PRO A 14 -9.50 -12.63 5.27
CA PRO A 14 -9.65 -11.46 4.43
C PRO A 14 -10.73 -11.67 3.36
N LYS A 15 -11.50 -10.64 3.09
CA LYS A 15 -12.37 -10.60 1.92
C LYS A 15 -11.52 -10.42 0.67
N MET A 16 -11.75 -11.26 -0.32
CA MET A 16 -11.04 -11.25 -1.59
C MET A 16 -11.97 -10.87 -2.73
N VAL A 17 -11.45 -10.21 -3.75
CA VAL A 17 -12.19 -9.89 -4.99
C VAL A 17 -11.58 -10.67 -6.14
N VAL A 18 -12.43 -11.25 -6.97
CA VAL A 18 -12.02 -12.00 -8.16
C VAL A 18 -11.67 -11.04 -9.29
N ILE A 19 -10.40 -11.09 -9.71
CA ILE A 19 -9.85 -10.33 -10.83
C ILE A 19 -9.83 -11.23 -12.06
N PRO A 20 -10.40 -10.79 -13.21
CA PRO A 20 -10.43 -11.61 -14.43
C PRO A 20 -9.05 -11.80 -15.04
N ALA A 21 -8.90 -12.83 -15.87
CA ALA A 21 -7.81 -12.90 -16.83
C ALA A 21 -7.92 -11.75 -17.84
N GLY A 22 -6.80 -11.29 -18.39
CA GLY A 22 -6.78 -10.21 -19.36
C GLY A 22 -5.36 -9.78 -19.72
N ALA A 23 -5.24 -8.59 -20.29
CA ALA A 23 -3.97 -7.97 -20.59
C ALA A 23 -4.04 -6.46 -20.32
N PHE A 24 -2.91 -5.85 -20.05
CA PHE A 24 -2.82 -4.41 -19.81
C PHE A 24 -1.44 -3.88 -20.17
N GLU A 25 -1.33 -2.57 -20.28
CA GLU A 25 -0.05 -1.88 -20.44
C GLU A 25 0.52 -1.52 -19.07
N MET A 26 1.56 -2.24 -18.66
CA MET A 26 2.27 -2.04 -17.40
C MET A 26 3.32 -0.94 -17.52
N GLY A 27 3.46 -0.14 -16.48
CA GLY A 27 4.40 0.98 -16.45
C GLY A 27 3.81 2.29 -16.93
N SER A 28 4.62 3.35 -16.87
CA SER A 28 4.18 4.73 -17.12
C SER A 28 4.62 5.23 -18.50
N THR A 29 3.81 6.11 -19.08
CA THR A 29 4.19 6.91 -20.25
C THR A 29 5.11 8.06 -19.85
N PRO A 30 5.89 8.64 -20.78
CA PRO A 30 6.64 9.86 -20.50
C PRO A 30 5.75 11.01 -19.99
N GLY A 31 4.54 11.14 -20.55
CA GLY A 31 3.59 12.19 -20.12
C GLY A 31 3.12 12.03 -18.69
N GLU A 32 2.90 10.81 -18.21
CA GLU A 32 2.53 10.54 -16.80
C GLU A 32 3.65 10.97 -15.85
N THR A 33 4.89 10.55 -16.11
CA THR A 33 6.03 10.89 -15.25
C THR A 33 6.37 12.38 -15.26
N ASP A 34 6.16 13.06 -16.41
CA ASP A 34 6.36 14.51 -16.55
C ASP A 34 5.27 15.29 -15.80
N LEU A 35 4.01 14.84 -15.91
CA LEU A 35 2.88 15.44 -15.19
C LEU A 35 3.08 15.38 -13.68
N GLU A 36 3.60 14.28 -13.19
CA GLU A 36 3.89 14.08 -11.76
C GLU A 36 5.23 14.67 -11.30
N LYS A 37 6.00 15.27 -12.21
CA LYS A 37 7.34 15.78 -11.94
C LYS A 37 8.23 14.76 -11.22
N MET A 38 8.11 13.51 -11.63
CA MET A 38 8.80 12.39 -11.00
C MET A 38 10.31 12.51 -11.22
N PRO A 39 11.16 12.35 -10.17
CA PRO A 39 12.59 12.29 -10.36
C PRO A 39 12.98 11.21 -11.36
N ALA A 40 13.94 11.51 -12.23
CA ALA A 40 14.35 10.64 -13.33
C ALA A 40 14.70 9.20 -12.88
N VAL A 41 15.28 9.05 -11.69
CA VAL A 41 15.62 7.73 -11.12
C VAL A 41 14.37 6.88 -10.87
N TYR A 42 13.28 7.46 -10.39
CA TYR A 42 12.02 6.74 -10.15
C TYR A 42 11.25 6.55 -11.46
N ALA A 43 11.21 7.58 -12.31
CA ALA A 43 10.61 7.47 -13.63
C ALA A 43 11.23 6.35 -14.49
N ALA A 44 12.52 6.07 -14.30
CA ALA A 44 13.21 4.98 -14.99
C ALA A 44 12.76 3.59 -14.51
N MET A 45 12.33 3.46 -13.25
CA MET A 45 11.87 2.18 -12.69
C MET A 45 10.52 1.73 -13.25
N GLU A 46 9.73 2.67 -13.78
CA GLU A 46 8.43 2.41 -14.39
C GLU A 46 8.49 2.19 -15.91
N LYS A 47 9.69 2.07 -16.46
CA LYS A 47 9.94 1.93 -17.91
C LYS A 47 10.71 0.66 -18.22
N PRO A 48 10.56 0.13 -19.46
CA PRO A 48 9.64 0.62 -20.51
C PRO A 48 8.20 0.21 -20.23
N ARG A 49 7.24 1.04 -20.64
CA ARG A 49 5.83 0.61 -20.71
C ARG A 49 5.71 -0.54 -21.69
N HIS A 50 5.05 -1.61 -21.30
CA HIS A 50 4.97 -2.83 -22.10
C HIS A 50 3.69 -3.60 -21.80
N SER A 51 3.26 -4.41 -22.78
CA SER A 51 2.07 -5.23 -22.63
C SER A 51 2.32 -6.45 -21.75
N VAL A 52 1.46 -6.68 -20.78
CA VAL A 52 1.50 -7.84 -19.88
C VAL A 52 0.20 -8.61 -19.95
N SER A 53 0.28 -9.93 -20.07
CA SER A 53 -0.86 -10.83 -20.03
C SER A 53 -1.00 -11.45 -18.64
N ILE A 54 -2.21 -11.41 -18.11
CA ILE A 54 -2.64 -12.15 -16.91
C ILE A 54 -3.47 -13.35 -17.38
N PRO A 55 -2.85 -14.52 -17.57
CA PRO A 55 -3.48 -15.62 -18.32
C PRO A 55 -4.59 -16.35 -17.57
N LYS A 56 -4.69 -16.16 -16.25
CA LYS A 56 -5.69 -16.82 -15.40
C LYS A 56 -6.30 -15.83 -14.42
N PRO A 57 -7.59 -15.96 -14.10
CA PRO A 57 -8.18 -15.18 -13.04
C PRO A 57 -7.51 -15.49 -11.70
N PHE A 58 -7.42 -14.48 -10.85
CA PHE A 58 -6.92 -14.60 -9.47
C PHE A 58 -7.84 -13.85 -8.51
N ALA A 59 -7.59 -13.93 -7.23
CA ALA A 59 -8.27 -13.11 -6.25
C ALA A 59 -7.25 -12.28 -5.47
N ILE A 60 -7.57 -11.01 -5.20
CA ILE A 60 -6.76 -10.10 -4.39
C ILE A 60 -7.56 -9.65 -3.18
N GLY A 61 -6.90 -9.30 -2.08
CA GLY A 61 -7.57 -8.69 -0.92
C GLY A 61 -8.39 -7.48 -1.35
N LYS A 62 -9.64 -7.42 -0.90
CA LYS A 62 -10.50 -6.24 -1.12
C LYS A 62 -9.95 -5.04 -0.36
N TYR A 63 -9.36 -5.30 0.77
CA TYR A 63 -8.71 -4.35 1.66
C TYR A 63 -7.31 -4.84 1.99
N GLU A 64 -6.48 -3.98 2.51
CA GLU A 64 -5.24 -4.36 3.16
C GLU A 64 -5.55 -5.30 4.35
N VAL A 65 -4.56 -6.10 4.74
CA VAL A 65 -4.70 -6.96 5.92
C VAL A 65 -4.87 -6.10 7.16
N THR A 66 -5.97 -6.30 7.88
CA THR A 66 -6.28 -5.52 9.07
C THR A 66 -5.43 -5.95 10.27
N LYS A 67 -5.33 -5.05 11.27
CA LYS A 67 -4.67 -5.33 12.54
C LYS A 67 -5.26 -6.57 13.23
N ALA A 68 -6.58 -6.75 13.22
CA ALA A 68 -7.25 -7.94 13.78
C ALA A 68 -6.89 -9.23 13.04
N GLU A 69 -6.86 -9.22 11.72
CA GLU A 69 -6.50 -10.39 10.91
C GLU A 69 -5.04 -10.80 11.16
N TYR A 70 -4.14 -9.82 11.24
CA TYR A 70 -2.74 -10.08 11.56
C TYR A 70 -2.55 -10.56 13.01
N ALA A 71 -3.29 -10.01 13.97
CA ALA A 71 -3.29 -10.46 15.35
C ALA A 71 -3.69 -11.94 15.49
N ALA A 72 -4.70 -12.37 14.74
CA ALA A 72 -5.11 -13.79 14.70
C ALA A 72 -3.98 -14.72 14.20
N PHE A 73 -3.23 -14.29 13.19
CA PHE A 73 -2.06 -15.00 12.70
C PHE A 73 -0.96 -15.11 13.76
N VAL A 74 -0.60 -13.99 14.40
CA VAL A 74 0.42 -13.98 15.46
C VAL A 74 0.01 -14.85 16.64
N ALA A 75 -1.26 -14.78 17.06
CA ALA A 75 -1.78 -15.62 18.15
C ALA A 75 -1.70 -17.11 17.83
N ALA A 76 -2.01 -17.50 16.59
CA ALA A 76 -1.98 -18.90 16.15
C ALA A 76 -0.57 -19.46 15.97
N THR A 77 0.37 -18.64 15.49
CA THR A 77 1.72 -19.09 15.12
C THR A 77 2.77 -18.82 16.18
N LYS A 78 2.46 -17.96 17.17
CA LYS A 78 3.42 -17.44 18.15
C LYS A 78 4.62 -16.76 17.49
N ARG A 79 4.41 -16.17 16.32
CA ARG A 79 5.46 -15.47 15.60
C ARG A 79 6.00 -14.32 16.45
N ALA A 80 7.32 -14.22 16.49
CA ALA A 80 7.97 -13.09 17.14
C ALA A 80 7.64 -11.77 16.44
N ASP A 81 7.49 -10.71 17.21
CA ASP A 81 7.24 -9.38 16.67
C ASP A 81 8.45 -8.91 15.84
N ALA A 82 8.22 -8.35 14.67
CA ALA A 82 9.26 -7.74 13.88
C ALA A 82 9.67 -6.40 14.52
N PHE A 83 10.96 -6.16 14.63
CA PHE A 83 11.52 -4.95 15.25
C PHE A 83 11.66 -3.77 14.27
N TYR A 84 10.92 -3.77 13.19
CA TYR A 84 11.05 -2.76 12.13
C TYR A 84 9.79 -1.90 12.02
N CYS A 85 9.65 -0.98 12.96
CA CYS A 85 8.64 0.06 12.80
C CYS A 85 9.32 1.36 12.38
N ARG A 86 9.06 1.79 11.16
CA ARG A 86 9.50 3.08 10.65
C ARG A 86 8.44 4.09 11.02
N ILE A 87 8.78 5.00 11.90
CA ILE A 87 7.86 6.02 12.37
C ILE A 87 8.45 7.42 12.20
N TYR A 88 7.56 8.40 12.18
CA TYR A 88 7.92 9.81 12.34
C TYR A 88 7.72 10.20 13.81
N ASP A 89 8.62 11.02 14.35
CA ASP A 89 8.37 11.66 15.64
C ASP A 89 7.39 12.83 15.48
N ASP A 90 7.03 13.44 16.60
CA ASP A 90 6.18 14.64 16.66
C ASP A 90 6.79 15.87 15.96
N LYS A 91 8.07 15.82 15.60
CA LYS A 91 8.78 16.86 14.83
C LYS A 91 8.88 16.50 13.34
N GLY A 92 8.34 15.34 12.94
CA GLY A 92 8.40 14.85 11.58
C GLY A 92 9.77 14.26 11.19
N VAL A 93 10.60 13.88 12.15
CA VAL A 93 11.87 13.22 11.89
C VAL A 93 11.63 11.71 11.72
N TYR A 94 12.11 11.18 10.62
CA TYR A 94 11.98 9.76 10.30
C TYR A 94 13.04 8.91 11.02
N PHE A 95 12.59 7.86 11.68
CA PHE A 95 13.45 6.86 12.31
C PHE A 95 13.26 5.50 11.63
N GLU A 96 14.36 4.85 11.28
CA GLU A 96 14.31 3.52 10.65
C GLU A 96 13.87 2.42 11.62
N THR A 97 14.18 2.61 12.90
CA THR A 97 13.83 1.63 13.94
C THR A 97 13.65 2.35 15.27
N VAL A 98 12.49 2.21 15.87
CA VAL A 98 12.21 2.77 17.18
C VAL A 98 11.98 1.63 18.17
N PRO A 99 12.80 1.53 19.22
CA PRO A 99 12.62 0.52 20.26
C PRO A 99 11.23 0.57 20.89
N GLY A 100 10.58 -0.59 21.03
CA GLY A 100 9.25 -0.70 21.63
C GLY A 100 8.08 -0.32 20.70
N LYS A 101 8.36 -0.02 19.42
CA LYS A 101 7.33 0.16 18.40
C LYS A 101 7.25 -1.07 17.52
N ASP A 102 6.05 -1.56 17.34
CA ASP A 102 5.73 -2.75 16.56
C ASP A 102 4.31 -2.61 15.93
N TRP A 103 3.81 -3.66 15.32
CA TRP A 103 2.48 -3.68 14.73
C TRP A 103 1.33 -3.48 15.74
N LYS A 104 1.55 -3.69 17.04
CA LYS A 104 0.57 -3.47 18.13
C LYS A 104 0.51 -1.99 18.53
N ASP A 105 1.69 -1.37 18.61
CA ASP A 105 1.87 0.05 18.92
C ASP A 105 2.81 0.72 17.91
N PRO A 106 2.30 1.12 16.76
CA PRO A 106 3.11 1.77 15.72
C PRO A 106 3.45 3.24 16.02
N GLY A 107 3.08 3.76 17.21
CA GLY A 107 3.31 5.14 17.60
C GLY A 107 2.11 6.06 17.35
N PHE A 108 1.05 5.54 16.78
CA PHE A 108 -0.24 6.23 16.60
C PHE A 108 -1.39 5.27 16.89
N LYS A 109 -2.57 5.83 17.12
CA LYS A 109 -3.75 5.03 17.44
C LYS A 109 -4.28 4.34 16.20
N GLN A 110 -4.52 3.05 16.31
CA GLN A 110 -5.17 2.23 15.29
C GLN A 110 -6.32 1.42 15.90
N THR A 111 -7.38 1.29 15.15
CA THR A 111 -8.45 0.32 15.43
C THR A 111 -8.08 -1.06 14.85
N ASP A 112 -8.80 -2.08 15.27
CA ASP A 112 -8.60 -3.44 14.76
C ASP A 112 -8.97 -3.60 13.27
N ARG A 113 -9.69 -2.65 12.71
CA ARG A 113 -10.17 -2.67 11.31
C ARG A 113 -9.26 -1.91 10.34
N GLU A 114 -8.28 -1.19 10.86
CA GLU A 114 -7.32 -0.46 10.03
C GLU A 114 -6.20 -1.38 9.55
N PRO A 115 -5.52 -1.02 8.45
CA PRO A 115 -4.40 -1.79 7.92
C PRO A 115 -3.32 -2.02 8.96
N VAL A 116 -2.81 -3.25 9.08
CA VAL A 116 -1.64 -3.51 9.92
C VAL A 116 -0.41 -2.86 9.32
N VAL A 117 0.37 -2.20 10.14
CA VAL A 117 1.65 -1.57 9.78
C VAL A 117 2.81 -2.20 10.58
N CYS A 118 4.03 -1.79 10.32
CA CYS A 118 5.23 -2.31 11.00
C CYS A 118 5.41 -3.82 10.84
N VAL A 119 5.12 -4.33 9.64
CA VAL A 119 5.32 -5.72 9.25
C VAL A 119 6.37 -5.80 8.14
N SER A 120 7.23 -6.81 8.19
CA SER A 120 8.22 -7.06 7.16
C SER A 120 7.63 -7.84 5.98
N TRP A 121 8.39 -7.90 4.88
CA TRP A 121 8.04 -8.78 3.76
C TRP A 121 7.96 -10.25 4.20
N ASP A 122 8.89 -10.70 5.05
CA ASP A 122 8.89 -12.07 5.59
C ASP A 122 7.67 -12.35 6.48
N ASP A 123 7.19 -11.35 7.20
CA ASP A 123 5.95 -11.45 7.97
C ASP A 123 4.74 -11.60 7.07
N ALA A 124 4.68 -10.81 6.00
CA ALA A 124 3.60 -10.89 5.02
C ALA A 124 3.59 -12.25 4.30
N VAL A 125 4.76 -12.78 3.93
CA VAL A 125 4.89 -14.13 3.35
C VAL A 125 4.44 -15.20 4.35
N ALA A 126 4.87 -15.11 5.60
CA ALA A 126 4.46 -16.06 6.63
C ALA A 126 2.95 -16.03 6.90
N TYR A 127 2.34 -14.84 6.88
CA TYR A 127 0.89 -14.68 6.95
C TYR A 127 0.17 -15.40 5.81
N THR A 128 0.63 -15.25 4.57
CA THR A 128 0.02 -15.95 3.44
C THR A 128 0.17 -17.47 3.52
N HIS A 129 1.29 -17.97 4.03
CA HIS A 129 1.50 -19.39 4.26
C HIS A 129 0.55 -19.93 5.35
N TRP A 130 0.37 -19.20 6.45
CA TRP A 130 -0.57 -19.55 7.50
C TRP A 130 -2.02 -19.59 6.97
N LEU A 131 -2.44 -18.57 6.20
CA LEU A 131 -3.75 -18.58 5.55
C LEU A 131 -3.93 -19.77 4.61
N SER A 132 -2.88 -20.11 3.86
CA SER A 132 -2.91 -21.25 2.95
C SER A 132 -3.12 -22.57 3.70
N ALA A 133 -2.39 -22.77 4.80
CA ALA A 133 -2.54 -23.97 5.64
C ALA A 133 -3.93 -24.03 6.29
N ARG A 134 -4.44 -22.90 6.75
CA ARG A 134 -5.73 -22.79 7.43
C ARG A 134 -6.93 -23.04 6.53
N THR A 135 -6.85 -22.56 5.29
CA THR A 135 -7.98 -22.58 4.35
C THR A 135 -7.92 -23.71 3.32
N GLY A 136 -6.76 -24.35 3.17
CA GLY A 136 -6.51 -25.31 2.06
C GLY A 136 -6.47 -24.63 0.69
N LYS A 137 -6.38 -23.28 0.63
CA LYS A 137 -6.25 -22.50 -0.60
C LYS A 137 -4.84 -21.96 -0.71
N ARG A 138 -4.41 -21.60 -1.92
CA ARG A 138 -3.10 -21.02 -2.13
C ARG A 138 -3.17 -19.50 -1.99
N TYR A 139 -2.72 -18.97 -0.87
CA TYR A 139 -2.47 -17.56 -0.65
C TYR A 139 -0.99 -17.23 -0.88
N ARG A 140 -0.71 -16.09 -1.42
CA ARG A 140 0.62 -15.54 -1.66
C ARG A 140 0.54 -14.02 -1.83
N LEU A 141 1.67 -13.36 -1.77
CA LEU A 141 1.73 -11.97 -2.23
C LEU A 141 1.47 -11.91 -3.75
N PRO A 142 0.81 -10.85 -4.24
CA PRO A 142 0.67 -10.63 -5.67
C PRO A 142 2.04 -10.40 -6.31
N SER A 143 2.18 -10.68 -7.60
CA SER A 143 3.29 -10.14 -8.36
C SER A 143 3.04 -8.64 -8.62
N GLU A 144 4.10 -7.92 -8.98
CA GLU A 144 4.00 -6.50 -9.37
C GLU A 144 2.96 -6.31 -10.48
N ALA A 145 3.01 -7.15 -11.51
CA ALA A 145 2.05 -7.09 -12.61
C ALA A 145 0.60 -7.38 -12.19
N GLU A 146 0.37 -8.33 -11.29
CA GLU A 146 -0.96 -8.60 -10.76
C GLU A 146 -1.48 -7.43 -9.91
N TRP A 147 -0.60 -6.82 -9.13
CA TRP A 147 -0.95 -5.67 -8.33
C TRP A 147 -1.32 -4.46 -9.20
N GLU A 148 -0.47 -4.11 -10.19
CA GLU A 148 -0.75 -2.98 -11.08
C GLU A 148 -1.99 -3.23 -11.94
N TYR A 149 -2.17 -4.46 -12.45
CA TYR A 149 -3.38 -4.83 -13.19
C TYR A 149 -4.65 -4.62 -12.37
N ALA A 150 -4.64 -5.05 -11.11
CA ALA A 150 -5.78 -4.85 -10.21
C ALA A 150 -5.99 -3.37 -9.86
N ALA A 151 -4.90 -2.63 -9.58
CA ALA A 151 -4.96 -1.20 -9.25
C ALA A 151 -5.50 -0.35 -10.40
N ARG A 152 -5.14 -0.68 -11.65
CA ARG A 152 -5.69 0.02 -12.83
C ARG A 152 -7.16 -0.28 -13.07
N GLY A 153 -7.70 -1.40 -12.59
CA GLY A 153 -9.12 -1.71 -12.69
C GLY A 153 -9.69 -1.72 -14.13
N GLY A 154 -8.83 -1.98 -15.14
CA GLY A 154 -9.21 -1.94 -16.56
C GLY A 154 -9.16 -0.54 -17.18
N THR A 155 -8.63 0.47 -16.49
CA THR A 155 -8.46 1.83 -17.02
C THR A 155 -7.05 2.05 -17.56
N SER A 156 -6.88 3.08 -18.40
CA SER A 156 -5.60 3.43 -19.03
C SER A 156 -4.88 4.64 -18.42
N PRO A 157 -5.55 5.58 -17.73
CA PRO A 157 -4.92 6.72 -17.10
C PRO A 157 -3.89 6.30 -16.00
N ALA A 158 -3.11 7.26 -15.54
CA ALA A 158 -2.10 7.05 -14.47
C ALA A 158 -2.69 6.41 -13.21
N ARG A 159 -3.95 6.77 -12.91
CA ARG A 159 -4.75 6.18 -11.81
C ARG A 159 -6.11 5.76 -12.33
N TRP A 160 -6.75 4.81 -11.66
CA TRP A 160 -8.07 4.32 -12.06
C TRP A 160 -9.15 5.42 -12.11
N TRP A 161 -8.96 6.53 -11.40
CA TRP A 161 -9.86 7.70 -11.42
C TRP A 161 -9.43 8.81 -12.39
N GLY A 162 -8.27 8.72 -13.05
CA GLY A 162 -7.75 9.69 -13.99
C GLY A 162 -6.27 10.02 -13.79
N ASP A 163 -5.81 11.04 -14.51
CA ASP A 163 -4.39 11.41 -14.51
C ASP A 163 -4.02 12.41 -13.41
N LEU A 164 -4.99 13.19 -12.93
CA LEU A 164 -4.74 14.23 -11.94
C LEU A 164 -4.80 13.70 -10.51
N ILE A 165 -3.91 14.19 -9.66
CA ILE A 165 -3.92 13.92 -8.23
C ILE A 165 -5.05 14.68 -7.52
N ASP A 166 -5.55 15.75 -8.13
CA ASP A 166 -6.66 16.52 -7.58
C ASP A 166 -7.90 15.62 -7.44
N GLY A 167 -8.48 15.59 -6.24
CA GLY A 167 -9.58 14.68 -5.92
C GLY A 167 -9.17 13.29 -5.43
N ALA A 168 -7.88 12.99 -5.33
CA ALA A 168 -7.37 11.69 -4.87
C ALA A 168 -7.97 11.26 -3.51
N CYS A 169 -8.20 12.20 -2.59
CA CYS A 169 -8.81 11.94 -1.28
C CYS A 169 -10.22 11.33 -1.33
N GLN A 170 -10.88 11.35 -2.49
CA GLN A 170 -12.17 10.68 -2.66
C GLN A 170 -12.01 9.19 -2.97
N TYR A 171 -10.79 8.76 -3.33
CA TYR A 171 -10.52 7.45 -3.91
C TYR A 171 -9.42 6.67 -3.23
N ALA A 172 -8.55 7.36 -2.49
CA ALA A 172 -7.39 6.74 -1.85
C ALA A 172 -6.96 7.52 -0.59
N ASN A 173 -6.35 6.81 0.35
CA ASN A 173 -5.56 7.43 1.40
C ASN A 173 -4.23 7.86 0.78
N VAL A 174 -3.96 9.15 0.77
CA VAL A 174 -2.81 9.76 0.11
C VAL A 174 -2.13 10.78 1.01
N GLY A 175 -0.87 11.10 0.72
CA GLY A 175 -0.23 12.23 1.38
C GLY A 175 -0.95 13.54 1.02
N ASP A 176 -1.67 14.12 1.97
CA ASP A 176 -2.53 15.28 1.81
C ASP A 176 -2.32 16.33 2.92
N VAL A 177 -3.24 17.29 3.02
CA VAL A 177 -3.14 18.37 4.00
C VAL A 177 -3.33 17.90 5.46
N SER A 178 -3.97 16.75 5.69
CA SER A 178 -4.19 16.18 7.03
C SER A 178 -2.88 15.71 7.68
N ALA A 179 -1.90 15.38 6.87
CA ALA A 179 -0.57 14.95 7.29
C ALA A 179 0.26 16.04 8.00
N GLY A 180 -0.40 17.07 8.50
CA GLY A 180 0.17 18.09 9.39
C GLY A 180 1.03 19.14 8.70
N ASN A 181 0.44 20.25 8.31
CA ASN A 181 1.09 21.50 7.85
C ASN A 181 2.27 21.35 6.87
N GLY A 182 2.29 20.30 6.08
CA GLY A 182 3.23 20.11 4.98
C GLY A 182 4.69 19.90 5.39
N LYS A 183 4.96 19.40 6.58
CA LYS A 183 6.32 19.12 7.04
C LYS A 183 6.58 17.62 7.14
N TYR A 184 6.57 16.91 6.01
CA TYR A 184 7.25 15.63 5.93
C TYR A 184 8.74 15.85 5.76
N LEU A 185 9.51 15.39 6.73
CA LEU A 185 10.96 15.45 6.69
C LEU A 185 11.51 14.10 6.23
N TRP A 186 11.84 13.97 4.96
CA TRP A 186 12.68 12.89 4.46
C TRP A 186 14.14 13.29 4.59
N GLY A 187 14.93 12.60 5.42
CA GLY A 187 16.35 12.91 5.55
C GLY A 187 17.11 11.91 6.40
N LYS A 188 18.43 11.89 6.24
CA LYS A 188 19.31 11.15 7.17
C LYS A 188 19.21 11.75 8.56
N PRO A 189 19.38 10.94 9.64
CA PRO A 189 19.49 11.46 10.99
C PRO A 189 20.51 12.61 11.04
N GLY A 190 20.07 13.81 11.47
CA GLY A 190 20.92 15.00 11.57
C GLY A 190 20.91 15.98 10.39
N ALA A 191 20.22 15.69 9.32
CA ALA A 191 20.01 16.62 8.21
C ALA A 191 18.53 16.56 7.76
N PRO A 192 17.65 17.38 8.35
CA PRO A 192 16.27 17.44 7.91
C PRO A 192 16.23 17.98 6.48
N VAL A 193 15.80 17.15 5.55
CA VAL A 193 15.40 17.62 4.23
C VAL A 193 13.97 18.13 4.37
N THR A 194 13.84 19.43 4.58
CA THR A 194 12.55 20.09 4.44
C THR A 194 12.19 20.09 2.97
N TYR A 195 11.25 19.27 2.56
CA TYR A 195 10.56 19.54 1.32
C TYR A 195 9.72 20.78 1.55
N ASP A 196 10.20 21.92 1.03
CA ASP A 196 9.40 23.14 0.97
C ASP A 196 8.27 22.87 -0.02
N LEU A 197 7.12 22.52 0.51
CA LEU A 197 5.90 22.30 -0.25
C LEU A 197 5.38 23.57 -0.95
N LYS A 198 6.10 24.71 -0.82
CA LYS A 198 5.82 25.93 -1.59
C LYS A 198 6.02 25.78 -3.10
N GLY A 199 6.77 24.73 -3.54
CA GLY A 199 6.82 24.30 -4.93
C GLY A 199 6.05 23.01 -5.16
N GLY A 200 5.21 22.62 -4.22
CA GLY A 200 4.86 21.32 -3.91
C GLY A 200 3.69 20.70 -4.60
N ASP A 201 3.91 20.15 -5.56
CA ASP A 201 2.97 19.50 -6.43
C ASP A 201 2.79 18.00 -6.14
N ARG A 202 3.12 17.54 -4.92
CA ARG A 202 3.10 16.12 -4.57
C ARG A 202 2.12 15.70 -3.48
N LEU A 203 1.51 16.64 -2.77
CA LEU A 203 0.42 16.36 -1.86
C LEU A 203 -0.89 16.69 -2.54
N ALA A 204 -1.86 15.84 -2.35
CA ALA A 204 -3.23 16.14 -2.75
C ALA A 204 -3.72 17.38 -1.97
N ARG A 205 -4.35 18.32 -2.68
CA ARG A 205 -4.92 19.54 -2.09
C ARG A 205 -6.30 19.30 -1.48
N CYS A 206 -6.43 18.18 -0.80
CA CYS A 206 -7.65 17.73 -0.16
C CYS A 206 -7.32 17.14 1.22
N ASP A 207 -8.32 16.71 1.92
CA ASP A 207 -8.21 16.05 3.22
C ASP A 207 -9.02 14.74 3.13
N ASP A 208 -8.34 13.61 3.23
CA ASP A 208 -8.98 12.30 3.25
C ASP A 208 -9.38 11.87 4.67
N GLY A 209 -9.04 12.67 5.67
CA GLY A 209 -9.34 12.42 7.07
C GLY A 209 -8.34 11.49 7.78
N TYR A 210 -7.28 11.05 7.10
CA TYR A 210 -6.29 10.12 7.62
C TYR A 210 -4.88 10.69 7.49
N ALA A 211 -4.33 11.17 8.60
CA ALA A 211 -2.93 11.66 8.63
C ALA A 211 -1.93 10.49 8.57
N PHE A 212 -2.38 9.31 8.98
CA PHE A 212 -1.63 8.05 8.96
C PHE A 212 -2.55 6.94 8.47
N THR A 213 -1.99 5.87 7.97
CA THR A 213 -2.76 4.70 7.51
C THR A 213 -3.52 4.00 8.60
#